data_fe9ff444967bd2b857f4f58ce9a98541
#
_entry.id   fe9ff444967bd2b857f4f58ce9a98541
#
_cell.length_a   1.000
_cell.length_b   1.000
_cell.length_c   1.000
_cell.angle_alpha   90.00
_cell.angle_beta   90.00
_cell.angle_gamma   90.00
#
_symmetry.space_group_name_H-M   'P 1'
#
loop_
_entity.id
_entity.type
_entity.pdbx_description
1 polymer ?
#
loop_
_entity_poly.entity_id
_entity_poly.type
_entity_poly.pdbx_seq_one_letter_code
_entity_poly.pdbx_strand_id
1 'polypeptide(L)'
;MAVRKLKPVTPGQRHRVVASFDDITSSTPVKSLMRPLQKSGGRNSDGKMTMRYLGGGHKKMYRIIDFIRNKDGMTATVKTIEYDPNRSARIALVIYEDGEKRYIIAPAGLKVGQEIRSGSGVAPEIGNCLTLGEIPLGTLVHNIELQPGKGGAMARSAGSYAQLTSRDGKYAIVKLPSGESRMILVTCRATIGTVSNPDHGLVRSGKAGRTRWLGRRPRVRGVAMNPVDHPMGGGEGKASGGHPRSRKGLYAKGMKTRRKKNPTTRFIIEKRKK
;
A
#
# COMPACT_ATOMS: atom_id res chain seq x y z
N MET A 1 9.13 3.83 -20.25
CA MET A 1 8.33 2.83 -19.52
C MET A 1 9.11 2.40 -18.28
N ALA A 2 8.51 2.44 -17.11
CA ALA A 2 9.19 2.07 -15.85
C ALA A 2 9.41 0.55 -15.66
N VAL A 3 9.09 -0.27 -16.66
CA VAL A 3 9.29 -1.73 -16.63
C VAL A 3 9.95 -2.24 -17.92
N ARG A 4 10.80 -3.26 -17.77
CA ARG A 4 11.44 -3.95 -18.90
C ARG A 4 11.23 -5.46 -18.84
N LYS A 5 10.98 -6.08 -19.99
CA LYS A 5 10.95 -7.53 -20.13
C LYS A 5 12.38 -8.05 -20.27
N LEU A 6 12.72 -9.12 -19.57
CA LEU A 6 14.02 -9.75 -19.70
C LEU A 6 14.07 -10.69 -20.92
N LYS A 7 15.26 -10.87 -21.50
CA LYS A 7 15.50 -11.87 -22.56
C LYS A 7 15.25 -13.29 -22.01
N PRO A 8 14.64 -14.21 -22.77
CA PRO A 8 14.27 -15.55 -22.32
C PRO A 8 15.45 -16.53 -22.31
N VAL A 9 16.56 -16.13 -21.72
CA VAL A 9 17.80 -16.95 -21.67
C VAL A 9 17.65 -18.17 -20.77
N THR A 10 16.83 -18.07 -19.71
CA THR A 10 16.53 -19.17 -18.80
C THR A 10 15.02 -19.30 -18.57
N PRO A 11 14.50 -20.50 -18.15
CA PRO A 11 13.08 -20.68 -17.88
C PRO A 11 12.52 -19.65 -16.90
N GLY A 12 13.28 -19.28 -15.86
CA GLY A 12 12.84 -18.27 -14.88
C GLY A 12 12.83 -16.83 -15.37
N GLN A 13 13.50 -16.53 -16.48
CA GLN A 13 13.53 -15.20 -17.11
C GLN A 13 12.51 -15.03 -18.21
N ARG A 14 12.04 -16.12 -18.83
CA ARG A 14 11.10 -16.12 -19.97
C ARG A 14 9.89 -15.22 -19.78
N HIS A 15 9.28 -15.22 -18.61
CA HIS A 15 8.07 -14.45 -18.30
C HIS A 15 8.34 -13.32 -17.30
N ARG A 16 9.61 -13.00 -17.06
CA ARG A 16 9.98 -12.01 -16.04
C ARG A 16 9.93 -10.60 -16.61
N VAL A 17 9.22 -9.72 -15.89
CA VAL A 17 9.20 -8.27 -16.11
C VAL A 17 9.69 -7.60 -14.82
N VAL A 18 10.65 -6.72 -14.94
CA VAL A 18 11.27 -6.01 -13.80
C VAL A 18 11.06 -4.51 -13.92
N ALA A 19 11.04 -3.81 -12.79
CA ALA A 19 11.10 -2.35 -12.79
C ALA A 19 12.46 -1.87 -13.30
N SER A 20 12.50 -0.74 -14.01
CA SER A 20 13.74 -0.14 -14.52
C SER A 20 14.52 0.61 -13.44
N PHE A 21 13.83 1.14 -12.43
CA PHE A 21 14.39 1.96 -11.36
C PHE A 21 15.01 3.30 -11.80
N ASP A 22 14.64 3.81 -12.96
CA ASP A 22 15.18 5.06 -13.52
C ASP A 22 14.82 6.30 -12.68
N ASP A 23 13.77 6.18 -11.87
CA ASP A 23 13.27 7.22 -10.95
C ASP A 23 14.03 7.31 -9.61
N ILE A 24 14.97 6.39 -9.35
CA ILE A 24 15.72 6.33 -8.11
C ILE A 24 17.00 7.14 -8.23
N THR A 25 17.20 8.10 -7.30
CA THR A 25 18.37 8.98 -7.29
C THR A 25 19.45 8.55 -6.29
N SER A 26 19.10 7.73 -5.29
CA SER A 26 20.04 7.20 -4.31
C SER A 26 19.69 5.77 -3.91
N SER A 27 20.71 4.93 -3.77
CA SER A 27 20.60 3.54 -3.28
C SER A 27 20.91 3.40 -1.79
N THR A 28 21.52 4.41 -1.16
CA THR A 28 21.99 4.37 0.22
C THR A 28 20.98 5.05 1.15
N PRO A 29 20.28 4.31 2.01
CA PRO A 29 19.33 4.90 2.94
C PRO A 29 20.00 5.53 4.16
N VAL A 30 19.34 6.51 4.78
CA VAL A 30 19.80 7.16 6.01
C VAL A 30 19.69 6.20 7.18
N LYS A 31 20.81 5.86 7.82
CA LYS A 31 20.90 4.86 8.90
C LYS A 31 20.02 5.20 10.10
N SER A 32 19.96 6.46 10.53
CA SER A 32 19.14 6.92 11.67
C SER A 32 17.64 6.72 11.46
N LEU A 33 17.19 6.69 10.20
CA LEU A 33 15.79 6.47 9.82
C LEU A 33 15.46 5.01 9.51
N MET A 34 16.34 4.07 9.87
CA MET A 34 16.11 2.64 9.68
C MET A 34 15.95 1.91 11.01
N ARG A 35 15.08 0.89 10.99
CA ARG A 35 14.91 -0.06 12.11
C ARG A 35 14.91 -1.49 11.61
N PRO A 36 15.38 -2.47 12.43
CA PRO A 36 15.23 -3.87 12.10
C PRO A 36 13.76 -4.26 11.94
N LEU A 37 13.43 -4.98 10.87
CA LEU A 37 12.08 -5.53 10.66
C LEU A 37 12.04 -6.97 11.16
N GLN A 38 11.42 -7.19 12.31
CA GLN A 38 11.17 -8.52 12.85
C GLN A 38 10.09 -9.23 12.03
N LYS A 39 10.33 -10.53 11.75
CA LYS A 39 9.40 -11.37 11.01
C LYS A 39 8.63 -12.28 11.97
N SER A 40 7.32 -12.10 12.06
CA SER A 40 6.46 -12.93 12.92
C SER A 40 6.24 -14.36 12.39
N GLY A 41 6.54 -14.63 11.11
CA GLY A 41 6.24 -15.91 10.49
C GLY A 41 4.74 -16.26 10.46
N GLY A 42 3.87 -15.25 10.54
CA GLY A 42 2.41 -15.43 10.61
C GLY A 42 1.86 -15.77 11.99
N ARG A 43 2.67 -15.59 13.06
CA ARG A 43 2.26 -15.78 14.46
C ARG A 43 1.79 -14.44 15.05
N ASN A 44 0.83 -14.52 15.97
CA ASN A 44 0.38 -13.39 16.79
C ASN A 44 1.27 -13.23 18.04
N SER A 45 0.88 -12.32 18.94
CA SER A 45 1.56 -12.10 20.23
C SER A 45 1.64 -13.36 21.09
N ASP A 46 0.63 -14.23 21.03
CA ASP A 46 0.57 -15.48 21.81
C ASP A 46 1.33 -16.63 21.14
N GLY A 47 2.09 -16.38 20.07
CA GLY A 47 2.82 -17.39 19.31
C GLY A 47 1.96 -18.29 18.43
N LYS A 48 0.62 -18.10 18.39
CA LYS A 48 -0.31 -18.90 17.60
C LYS A 48 -0.30 -18.46 16.14
N MET A 49 -0.30 -19.43 15.21
CA MET A 49 -0.37 -19.15 13.77
C MET A 49 -1.74 -18.61 13.38
N THR A 50 -1.82 -17.30 13.11
CA THR A 50 -3.03 -16.63 12.62
C THR A 50 -3.05 -16.49 11.10
N MET A 51 -1.89 -16.42 10.46
CA MET A 51 -1.75 -16.37 9.01
C MET A 51 -0.79 -17.43 8.51
N ARG A 52 -1.30 -18.34 7.66
CA ARG A 52 -0.53 -19.43 7.07
C ARG A 52 0.32 -18.95 5.89
N TYR A 53 1.32 -19.75 5.53
CA TYR A 53 2.16 -19.54 4.36
C TYR A 53 3.00 -18.27 4.39
N LEU A 54 3.27 -17.73 5.57
CA LEU A 54 4.28 -16.70 5.80
C LEU A 54 5.52 -17.31 6.43
N GLY A 55 6.68 -16.83 6.02
CA GLY A 55 7.97 -17.22 6.61
C GLY A 55 9.12 -17.18 5.61
N GLY A 56 10.33 -17.15 6.14
CA GLY A 56 11.56 -16.98 5.36
C GLY A 56 11.63 -15.60 4.69
N GLY A 57 12.15 -15.59 3.46
CA GLY A 57 12.34 -14.37 2.68
C GLY A 57 13.60 -13.59 3.08
N HIS A 58 13.99 -12.66 2.21
CA HIS A 58 15.18 -11.83 2.40
C HIS A 58 15.08 -10.96 3.65
N LYS A 59 16.20 -10.77 4.39
CA LYS A 59 16.28 -9.81 5.51
C LYS A 59 16.04 -8.39 5.00
N LYS A 60 15.20 -7.63 5.69
CA LYS A 60 14.84 -6.26 5.33
C LYS A 60 14.97 -5.34 6.53
N MET A 61 15.37 -4.10 6.25
CA MET A 61 15.29 -3.01 7.21
C MET A 61 14.03 -2.19 6.93
N TYR A 62 13.32 -1.80 7.98
CA TYR A 62 12.18 -0.89 7.87
C TYR A 62 12.68 0.55 7.79
N ARG A 63 12.10 1.37 6.87
CA ARG A 63 12.30 2.81 6.82
C ARG A 63 11.17 3.47 7.60
N ILE A 64 11.55 4.37 8.50
CA ILE A 64 10.58 5.15 9.29
C ILE A 64 10.02 6.21 8.35
N ILE A 65 8.73 6.08 8.01
CA ILE A 65 8.04 7.01 7.12
C ILE A 65 7.18 7.95 7.95
N ASP A 66 7.26 9.22 7.66
CA ASP A 66 6.38 10.24 8.21
C ASP A 66 5.03 10.20 7.50
N PHE A 67 4.05 9.54 8.11
CA PHE A 67 2.68 9.51 7.63
C PHE A 67 1.83 10.64 8.21
N ILE A 68 2.31 11.33 9.25
CA ILE A 68 1.55 12.34 9.97
C ILE A 68 1.75 13.72 9.35
N ARG A 69 2.98 14.03 8.92
CA ARG A 69 3.33 15.31 8.31
C ARG A 69 3.01 16.50 9.23
N ASN A 70 3.43 16.42 10.49
CA ASN A 70 3.07 17.34 11.56
C ASN A 70 3.97 18.58 11.69
N LYS A 71 4.90 18.82 10.77
CA LYS A 71 5.70 20.06 10.71
C LYS A 71 4.98 21.10 9.87
N ASP A 72 4.06 21.80 10.51
CA ASP A 72 3.24 22.82 9.83
C ASP A 72 4.04 24.12 9.63
N GLY A 73 3.82 24.78 8.48
CA GLY A 73 4.46 26.05 8.14
C GLY A 73 5.95 25.96 7.76
N MET A 74 6.60 24.81 8.02
CA MET A 74 8.03 24.64 7.76
C MET A 74 8.25 24.06 6.37
N THR A 75 9.17 24.65 5.61
CA THR A 75 9.55 24.15 4.28
C THR A 75 10.49 22.95 4.40
N ALA A 76 10.29 21.97 3.56
CA ALA A 76 11.20 20.82 3.43
C ALA A 76 11.63 20.67 1.96
N THR A 77 12.92 20.47 1.73
CA THR A 77 13.47 20.23 0.40
C THR A 77 13.64 18.74 0.13
N VAL A 78 13.22 18.29 -1.03
CA VAL A 78 13.39 16.89 -1.47
C VAL A 78 14.86 16.66 -1.83
N LYS A 79 15.54 15.81 -1.07
CA LYS A 79 16.97 15.50 -1.29
C LYS A 79 17.18 14.32 -2.23
N THR A 80 16.47 13.22 -2.01
CA THR A 80 16.59 11.99 -2.82
C THR A 80 15.25 11.27 -2.96
N ILE A 81 15.13 10.49 -4.04
CA ILE A 81 14.05 9.52 -4.24
C ILE A 81 14.67 8.12 -4.13
N GLU A 82 14.12 7.27 -3.27
CA GLU A 82 14.73 6.00 -2.90
C GLU A 82 13.77 4.81 -3.03
N TYR A 83 14.35 3.62 -3.15
CA TYR A 83 13.65 2.34 -3.11
C TYR A 83 13.41 1.89 -1.66
N ASP A 84 12.18 1.48 -1.34
CA ASP A 84 11.86 0.79 -0.08
C ASP A 84 11.43 -0.66 -0.34
N PRO A 85 12.13 -1.67 0.21
CA PRO A 85 11.76 -3.07 0.05
C PRO A 85 10.47 -3.47 0.79
N ASN A 86 9.90 -2.59 1.61
CA ASN A 86 8.72 -2.87 2.43
C ASN A 86 7.41 -2.41 1.80
N ARG A 87 7.50 -1.59 0.74
CA ARG A 87 6.35 -1.07 0.02
C ARG A 87 6.55 -1.04 -1.48
N SER A 88 5.47 -0.92 -2.21
CA SER A 88 5.50 -0.82 -3.68
C SER A 88 5.81 0.60 -4.17
N ALA A 89 5.45 1.62 -3.40
CA ALA A 89 5.73 3.03 -3.68
C ALA A 89 7.20 3.37 -3.47
N ARG A 90 7.71 4.39 -4.18
CA ARG A 90 8.98 5.05 -3.84
C ARG A 90 8.81 5.90 -2.59
N ILE A 91 9.91 6.18 -1.93
CA ILE A 91 9.99 7.09 -0.80
C ILE A 91 10.92 8.25 -1.17
N ALA A 92 10.66 9.43 -0.61
CA ALA A 92 11.52 10.59 -0.76
C ALA A 92 12.11 10.96 0.60
N LEU A 93 13.42 11.20 0.61
CA LEU A 93 14.09 11.82 1.74
C LEU A 93 13.91 13.33 1.63
N VAL A 94 13.33 13.93 2.64
CA VAL A 94 13.16 15.37 2.76
C VAL A 94 13.96 15.91 3.93
N ILE A 95 14.51 17.12 3.76
CA ILE A 95 15.26 17.83 4.78
C ILE A 95 14.50 19.12 5.06
N TYR A 96 14.09 19.30 6.29
CA TYR A 96 13.41 20.51 6.76
C TYR A 96 14.44 21.64 7.02
N GLU A 97 13.98 22.88 7.09
CA GLU A 97 14.83 24.05 7.36
C GLU A 97 15.61 23.93 8.67
N ASP A 98 15.07 23.22 9.67
CA ASP A 98 15.73 22.91 10.95
C ASP A 98 16.77 21.77 10.87
N GLY A 99 17.03 21.24 9.66
CA GLY A 99 17.97 20.14 9.44
C GLY A 99 17.43 18.75 9.72
N GLU A 100 16.18 18.61 10.26
CA GLU A 100 15.59 17.29 10.47
C GLU A 100 15.32 16.58 9.15
N LYS A 101 15.72 15.32 9.10
CA LYS A 101 15.50 14.43 7.94
C LYS A 101 14.31 13.52 8.19
N ARG A 102 13.40 13.43 7.24
CA ARG A 102 12.28 12.46 7.28
C ARG A 102 12.11 11.77 5.93
N TYR A 103 11.62 10.54 5.96
CA TYR A 103 11.10 9.88 4.76
C TYR A 103 9.60 10.13 4.62
N ILE A 104 9.18 10.41 3.40
CA ILE A 104 7.76 10.50 3.03
C ILE A 104 7.45 9.52 1.89
N ILE A 105 6.17 9.22 1.65
CA ILE A 105 5.76 8.55 0.41
C ILE A 105 5.98 9.55 -0.73
N ALA A 106 6.76 9.16 -1.74
CA ALA A 106 6.98 10.02 -2.90
C ALA A 106 5.72 10.05 -3.79
N PRO A 107 5.15 11.21 -4.07
CA PRO A 107 4.13 11.32 -5.12
C PRO A 107 4.75 11.15 -6.52
N ALA A 108 3.92 10.85 -7.51
CA ALA A 108 4.32 10.83 -8.90
C ALA A 108 4.65 12.27 -9.37
N GLY A 109 5.73 12.41 -10.12
CA GLY A 109 6.18 13.70 -10.63
C GLY A 109 7.02 14.54 -9.65
N LEU A 110 7.25 14.06 -8.42
CA LEU A 110 8.13 14.74 -7.48
C LEU A 110 9.57 14.76 -8.00
N LYS A 111 10.24 15.92 -7.89
CA LYS A 111 11.62 16.11 -8.34
C LYS A 111 12.56 16.39 -7.16
N VAL A 112 13.82 16.02 -7.31
CA VAL A 112 14.88 16.41 -6.36
C VAL A 112 15.06 17.92 -6.43
N GLY A 113 15.23 18.56 -5.26
CA GLY A 113 15.30 20.02 -5.11
C GLY A 113 13.93 20.71 -4.97
N GLN A 114 12.83 20.02 -5.21
CA GLN A 114 11.50 20.58 -5.02
C GLN A 114 11.23 20.83 -3.54
N GLU A 115 10.64 21.97 -3.24
CA GLU A 115 10.14 22.32 -1.92
C GLU A 115 8.75 21.74 -1.69
N ILE A 116 8.50 21.30 -0.48
CA ILE A 116 7.21 20.80 -0.03
C ILE A 116 6.88 21.35 1.34
N ARG A 117 5.60 21.60 1.59
CA ARG A 117 5.12 22.18 2.84
C ARG A 117 3.92 21.38 3.38
N SER A 118 3.66 21.56 4.66
CA SER A 118 2.50 20.94 5.34
C SER A 118 1.80 22.00 6.18
N GLY A 119 0.49 21.88 6.37
CA GLY A 119 -0.28 22.78 7.24
C GLY A 119 -1.37 23.54 6.52
N SER A 120 -1.95 24.54 7.20
CA SER A 120 -2.99 25.41 6.65
C SER A 120 -2.40 26.49 5.74
N GLY A 121 -3.17 26.95 4.77
CA GLY A 121 -2.80 28.05 3.87
C GLY A 121 -1.67 27.71 2.88
N VAL A 122 -1.32 26.46 2.74
CA VAL A 122 -0.30 25.97 1.79
C VAL A 122 -0.92 25.81 0.41
N ALA A 123 -0.18 26.17 -0.65
CA ALA A 123 -0.62 25.97 -2.04
C ALA A 123 -0.88 24.46 -2.32
N PRO A 124 -1.94 24.12 -3.08
CA PRO A 124 -2.29 22.72 -3.39
C PRO A 124 -1.41 22.12 -4.49
N GLU A 125 -0.11 22.11 -4.26
CA GLU A 125 0.91 21.55 -5.16
C GLU A 125 1.26 20.11 -4.82
N ILE A 126 1.84 19.38 -5.80
CA ILE A 126 2.22 17.98 -5.65
C ILE A 126 3.24 17.82 -4.52
N GLY A 127 2.89 16.98 -3.54
CA GLY A 127 3.74 16.68 -2.37
C GLY A 127 3.37 17.47 -1.11
N ASN A 128 2.62 18.55 -1.24
CA ASN A 128 2.12 19.32 -0.10
C ASN A 128 1.02 18.58 0.65
N CYS A 129 0.98 18.75 1.96
CA CYS A 129 0.04 18.08 2.84
C CYS A 129 -0.87 19.10 3.51
N LEU A 130 -2.18 19.03 3.22
CA LEU A 130 -3.19 19.97 3.70
C LEU A 130 -4.35 19.22 4.35
N THR A 131 -5.21 19.96 5.04
CA THR A 131 -6.51 19.44 5.49
C THR A 131 -7.45 19.25 4.30
N LEU A 132 -8.34 18.27 4.37
CA LEU A 132 -9.34 18.03 3.32
C LEU A 132 -10.29 19.23 3.13
N GLY A 133 -10.38 20.09 4.15
CA GLY A 133 -11.15 21.33 4.10
C GLY A 133 -10.56 22.38 3.14
N GLU A 134 -9.25 22.40 2.94
CA GLU A 134 -8.53 23.40 2.14
C GLU A 134 -8.21 22.92 0.72
N ILE A 135 -8.19 21.59 0.49
CA ILE A 135 -7.85 21.01 -0.82
C ILE A 135 -8.97 21.30 -1.83
N PRO A 136 -8.70 21.84 -3.03
CA PRO A 136 -9.71 22.07 -4.05
C PRO A 136 -10.48 20.81 -4.43
N LEU A 137 -11.77 20.93 -4.75
CA LEU A 137 -12.59 19.80 -5.22
C LEU A 137 -12.04 19.27 -6.56
N GLY A 138 -12.20 17.98 -6.79
CA GLY A 138 -11.67 17.31 -7.97
C GLY A 138 -10.19 16.90 -7.85
N THR A 139 -9.44 17.42 -6.88
CA THR A 139 -8.02 17.12 -6.70
C THR A 139 -7.77 15.67 -6.37
N LEU A 140 -6.70 15.11 -6.95
CA LEU A 140 -6.19 13.79 -6.64
C LEU A 140 -5.30 13.85 -5.40
N VAL A 141 -5.55 12.98 -4.44
CA VAL A 141 -4.87 12.96 -3.14
C VAL A 141 -4.45 11.54 -2.77
N HIS A 142 -3.41 11.43 -1.95
CA HIS A 142 -2.94 10.18 -1.39
C HIS A 142 -2.57 10.34 0.09
N ASN A 143 -2.14 9.28 0.76
CA ASN A 143 -1.75 9.29 2.18
C ASN A 143 -2.81 9.94 3.07
N ILE A 144 -4.08 9.56 2.91
CA ILE A 144 -5.23 10.19 3.54
C ILE A 144 -5.42 9.66 4.95
N GLU A 145 -5.65 10.55 5.90
CA GLU A 145 -6.03 10.20 7.27
C GLU A 145 -7.48 9.73 7.36
N LEU A 146 -7.75 8.85 8.32
CA LEU A 146 -9.11 8.44 8.73
C LEU A 146 -9.58 9.15 10.00
N GLN A 147 -8.64 9.58 10.81
CA GLN A 147 -8.86 10.34 12.04
C GLN A 147 -7.79 11.42 12.12
N PRO A 148 -8.14 12.65 12.50
CA PRO A 148 -7.18 13.74 12.56
C PRO A 148 -5.97 13.41 13.44
N GLY A 149 -4.76 13.70 12.96
CA GLY A 149 -3.50 13.51 13.68
C GLY A 149 -3.02 12.06 13.81
N LYS A 150 -3.76 11.07 13.30
CA LYS A 150 -3.37 9.66 13.38
C LYS A 150 -2.38 9.23 12.28
N GLY A 151 -2.21 10.08 11.29
CA GLY A 151 -1.39 9.81 10.11
C GLY A 151 -2.14 9.10 8.99
N GLY A 152 -1.64 9.26 7.80
CA GLY A 152 -2.24 8.73 6.58
C GLY A 152 -2.36 7.21 6.60
N ALA A 153 -3.53 6.69 6.29
CA ALA A 153 -3.87 5.27 6.30
C ALA A 153 -4.34 4.75 4.94
N MET A 154 -4.92 5.60 4.09
CA MET A 154 -5.47 5.20 2.79
C MET A 154 -4.65 5.74 1.62
N ALA A 155 -4.79 5.10 0.45
CA ALA A 155 -4.11 5.46 -0.79
C ALA A 155 -2.58 5.64 -0.63
N ARG A 156 -1.87 4.59 -0.17
CA ARG A 156 -0.42 4.59 0.07
C ARG A 156 0.37 3.64 -0.82
N SER A 157 -0.31 2.79 -1.58
CA SER A 157 0.35 1.84 -2.48
C SER A 157 0.75 2.52 -3.79
N ALA A 158 1.71 1.94 -4.50
CA ALA A 158 2.16 2.43 -5.81
C ALA A 158 1.00 2.72 -6.75
N GLY A 159 1.03 3.89 -7.40
CA GLY A 159 0.03 4.33 -8.36
C GLY A 159 -1.37 4.57 -7.79
N SER A 160 -1.58 4.42 -6.46
CA SER A 160 -2.89 4.66 -5.87
C SER A 160 -3.13 6.15 -5.64
N TYR A 161 -4.39 6.53 -5.76
CA TYR A 161 -4.89 7.88 -5.47
C TYR A 161 -6.35 7.78 -5.04
N ALA A 162 -6.85 8.82 -4.41
CA ALA A 162 -8.27 9.05 -4.20
C ALA A 162 -8.62 10.43 -4.70
N GLN A 163 -9.88 10.67 -5.02
CA GLN A 163 -10.35 11.96 -5.52
C GLN A 163 -11.29 12.60 -4.51
N LEU A 164 -11.05 13.84 -4.18
CA LEU A 164 -11.95 14.64 -3.37
C LEU A 164 -13.12 15.12 -4.25
N THR A 165 -14.31 14.57 -4.03
CA THR A 165 -15.46 14.84 -4.91
C THR A 165 -16.31 16.00 -4.41
N SER A 166 -16.60 16.06 -3.11
CA SER A 166 -17.41 17.13 -2.52
C SER A 166 -17.11 17.31 -1.03
N ARG A 167 -17.65 18.35 -0.45
CA ARG A 167 -17.66 18.60 1.00
C ARG A 167 -19.09 18.87 1.44
N ASP A 168 -19.43 18.34 2.60
CA ASP A 168 -20.73 18.55 3.23
C ASP A 168 -20.52 18.73 4.74
N GLY A 169 -20.69 19.94 5.21
CA GLY A 169 -20.49 20.32 6.60
C GLY A 169 -19.14 19.84 7.17
N LYS A 170 -19.18 18.91 8.11
CA LYS A 170 -18.00 18.37 8.80
C LYS A 170 -17.26 17.29 7.98
N TYR A 171 -17.79 16.86 6.85
CA TYR A 171 -17.26 15.74 6.09
C TYR A 171 -16.85 16.13 4.67
N ALA A 172 -15.76 15.55 4.23
CA ALA A 172 -15.33 15.51 2.84
C ALA A 172 -15.70 14.13 2.25
N ILE A 173 -16.22 14.12 1.03
CA ILE A 173 -16.54 12.90 0.30
C ILE A 173 -15.37 12.58 -0.62
N VAL A 174 -14.78 11.41 -0.39
CA VAL A 174 -13.58 10.97 -1.11
C VAL A 174 -13.86 9.67 -1.84
N LYS A 175 -13.67 9.67 -3.16
CA LYS A 175 -13.73 8.48 -4.01
C LYS A 175 -12.40 7.74 -3.94
N LEU A 176 -12.43 6.54 -3.37
CA LEU A 176 -11.26 5.70 -3.14
C LEU A 176 -10.83 4.91 -4.40
N PRO A 177 -9.59 4.39 -4.45
CA PRO A 177 -9.12 3.55 -5.57
C PRO A 177 -9.97 2.29 -5.81
N SER A 178 -10.70 1.83 -4.78
CA SER A 178 -11.63 0.70 -4.89
C SER A 178 -12.94 1.02 -5.60
N GLY A 179 -13.21 2.31 -5.89
CA GLY A 179 -14.49 2.83 -6.39
C GLY A 179 -15.53 3.10 -5.29
N GLU A 180 -15.18 2.91 -4.01
CA GLU A 180 -16.04 3.24 -2.87
C GLU A 180 -15.96 4.75 -2.60
N SER A 181 -17.11 5.43 -2.45
CA SER A 181 -17.20 6.82 -2.00
C SER A 181 -17.44 6.85 -0.49
N ARG A 182 -16.58 7.58 0.22
CA ARG A 182 -16.53 7.55 1.68
C ARG A 182 -16.45 8.95 2.28
N MET A 183 -17.18 9.17 3.39
CA MET A 183 -17.08 10.35 4.22
C MET A 183 -15.84 10.29 5.13
N ILE A 184 -15.10 11.38 5.18
CA ILE A 184 -13.92 11.58 6.03
C ILE A 184 -14.05 12.99 6.62
N LEU A 185 -13.64 13.19 7.86
CA LEU A 185 -13.67 14.52 8.48
C LEU A 185 -12.82 15.51 7.69
N VAL A 186 -13.31 16.74 7.49
CA VAL A 186 -12.59 17.81 6.77
C VAL A 186 -11.26 18.20 7.43
N THR A 187 -11.14 17.96 8.75
CA THR A 187 -9.93 18.19 9.54
C THR A 187 -8.85 17.12 9.32
N CYS A 188 -9.17 15.99 8.67
CA CYS A 188 -8.18 15.00 8.27
C CYS A 188 -7.27 15.54 7.19
N ARG A 189 -5.99 15.14 7.23
CA ARG A 189 -4.98 15.54 6.26
C ARG A 189 -4.88 14.57 5.11
N ALA A 190 -4.46 15.09 3.97
CA ALA A 190 -4.09 14.30 2.79
C ALA A 190 -2.93 15.00 2.05
N THR A 191 -2.15 14.22 1.31
CA THR A 191 -1.07 14.73 0.46
C THR A 191 -1.56 14.83 -0.98
N ILE A 192 -1.26 15.94 -1.64
CA ILE A 192 -1.66 16.22 -3.02
C ILE A 192 -0.89 15.33 -4.00
N GLY A 193 -1.60 14.86 -5.03
CA GLY A 193 -1.05 14.05 -6.12
C GLY A 193 -1.33 12.55 -5.98
N THR A 194 -0.84 11.77 -6.93
CA THR A 194 -0.90 10.29 -6.94
C THR A 194 0.39 9.70 -6.39
N VAL A 195 0.34 8.47 -5.89
CA VAL A 195 1.55 7.79 -5.40
C VAL A 195 2.44 7.39 -6.58
N SER A 196 3.75 7.48 -6.42
CA SER A 196 4.77 7.08 -7.40
C SER A 196 4.68 5.61 -7.81
N ASN A 197 5.45 5.24 -8.87
CA ASN A 197 5.61 3.87 -9.38
C ASN A 197 4.29 3.22 -9.87
N PRO A 198 3.48 3.87 -10.71
CA PRO A 198 2.18 3.35 -11.16
C PRO A 198 2.32 2.00 -11.90
N ASP A 199 3.43 1.79 -12.60
CA ASP A 199 3.69 0.57 -13.38
C ASP A 199 4.07 -0.65 -12.52
N HIS A 200 4.06 -0.53 -11.17
CA HIS A 200 4.37 -1.65 -10.28
C HIS A 200 3.50 -2.89 -10.52
N GLY A 201 2.24 -2.70 -10.90
CA GLY A 201 1.31 -3.78 -11.25
C GLY A 201 1.72 -4.60 -12.46
N LEU A 202 2.58 -4.06 -13.34
CA LEU A 202 3.08 -4.74 -14.55
C LEU A 202 4.26 -5.66 -14.26
N VAL A 203 4.88 -5.57 -13.08
CA VAL A 203 6.02 -6.41 -12.68
C VAL A 203 5.58 -7.87 -12.54
N ARG A 204 6.29 -8.78 -13.22
CA ARG A 204 6.04 -10.22 -13.15
C ARG A 204 7.23 -10.95 -12.56
N SER A 205 6.98 -11.79 -11.57
CA SER A 205 8.03 -12.52 -10.84
C SER A 205 8.76 -13.57 -11.69
N GLY A 206 8.08 -14.22 -12.63
CA GLY A 206 8.65 -15.20 -13.56
C GLY A 206 8.93 -16.58 -12.98
N LYS A 207 9.16 -16.72 -11.66
CA LYS A 207 9.44 -18.01 -10.99
C LYS A 207 8.93 -18.07 -9.56
N ALA A 208 8.61 -19.26 -9.08
CA ALA A 208 8.14 -19.51 -7.71
C ALA A 208 9.17 -19.14 -6.63
N GLY A 209 10.47 -19.32 -6.89
CA GLY A 209 11.54 -18.96 -5.96
C GLY A 209 11.54 -17.49 -5.58
N ARG A 210 11.11 -16.59 -6.47
CA ARG A 210 10.97 -15.17 -6.14
C ARG A 210 9.89 -14.90 -5.09
N THR A 211 8.80 -15.64 -5.14
CA THR A 211 7.75 -15.58 -4.11
C THR A 211 8.29 -16.04 -2.75
N ARG A 212 9.18 -17.06 -2.75
CA ARG A 212 9.89 -17.50 -1.55
C ARG A 212 10.79 -16.39 -0.97
N TRP A 213 11.51 -15.67 -1.82
CA TRP A 213 12.35 -14.53 -1.38
C TRP A 213 11.53 -13.39 -0.78
N LEU A 214 10.28 -13.23 -1.20
CA LEU A 214 9.34 -12.27 -0.61
C LEU A 214 8.74 -12.73 0.72
N GLY A 215 9.08 -13.95 1.20
CA GLY A 215 8.61 -14.48 2.48
C GLY A 215 7.29 -15.24 2.39
N ARG A 216 6.87 -15.64 1.20
CA ARG A 216 5.67 -16.47 1.00
C ARG A 216 6.05 -17.92 0.74
N ARG A 217 5.48 -18.83 1.52
CA ARG A 217 5.62 -20.27 1.34
C ARG A 217 4.65 -20.79 0.28
N PRO A 218 4.94 -21.95 -0.34
CA PRO A 218 4.01 -22.61 -1.26
C PRO A 218 2.66 -22.86 -0.61
N ARG A 219 1.60 -22.78 -1.40
CA ARG A 219 0.22 -23.01 -0.95
C ARG A 219 -0.37 -24.21 -1.66
N VAL A 220 -0.77 -25.22 -0.90
CA VAL A 220 -1.49 -26.39 -1.41
C VAL A 220 -2.98 -26.03 -1.57
N ARG A 221 -3.58 -26.51 -2.66
CA ARG A 221 -5.03 -26.36 -2.92
C ARG A 221 -5.81 -27.31 -2.02
N GLY A 222 -6.99 -26.87 -1.55
CA GLY A 222 -7.85 -27.69 -0.69
C GLY A 222 -8.26 -29.03 -1.32
N VAL A 223 -8.46 -29.05 -2.64
CA VAL A 223 -8.80 -30.28 -3.40
C VAL A 223 -7.68 -31.32 -3.38
N ALA A 224 -6.43 -30.92 -3.15
CA ALA A 224 -5.27 -31.82 -3.07
C ALA A 224 -4.93 -32.21 -1.62
N MET A 225 -5.81 -31.95 -0.68
CA MET A 225 -5.68 -32.33 0.73
C MET A 225 -6.57 -33.52 1.07
N ASN A 226 -6.33 -34.11 2.23
CA ASN A 226 -7.20 -35.15 2.76
C ASN A 226 -8.50 -34.54 3.35
N PRO A 227 -9.61 -35.33 3.49
CA PRO A 227 -10.88 -34.83 4.05
C PRO A 227 -10.74 -34.18 5.42
N VAL A 228 -9.83 -34.67 6.28
CA VAL A 228 -9.55 -34.15 7.62
C VAL A 228 -8.96 -32.72 7.58
N ASP A 229 -8.24 -32.39 6.51
CA ASP A 229 -7.52 -31.11 6.39
C ASP A 229 -8.36 -30.03 5.72
N HIS A 230 -9.27 -30.42 4.83
CA HIS A 230 -10.05 -29.46 4.05
C HIS A 230 -11.41 -30.05 3.62
N PRO A 231 -12.53 -29.28 3.68
CA PRO A 231 -13.85 -29.73 3.24
C PRO A 231 -13.94 -30.17 1.77
N MET A 232 -12.98 -29.78 0.94
CA MET A 232 -12.90 -30.18 -0.47
C MET A 232 -11.82 -31.25 -0.72
N GLY A 233 -11.27 -31.83 0.32
CA GLY A 233 -10.27 -32.89 0.23
C GLY A 233 -10.89 -34.26 0.04
N GLY A 234 -10.06 -35.19 -0.42
CA GLY A 234 -10.45 -36.58 -0.65
C GLY A 234 -11.00 -36.86 -2.04
N GLY A 235 -11.46 -38.13 -2.24
CA GLY A 235 -11.97 -38.64 -3.50
C GLY A 235 -10.91 -39.32 -4.34
N GLU A 236 -11.34 -40.13 -5.31
CA GLU A 236 -10.47 -40.68 -6.34
C GLU A 236 -10.29 -39.65 -7.48
N GLY A 237 -9.04 -39.37 -7.82
CA GLY A 237 -8.68 -38.40 -8.87
C GLY A 237 -9.07 -36.95 -8.52
N LYS A 238 -9.59 -36.21 -9.49
CA LYS A 238 -9.92 -34.79 -9.36
C LYS A 238 -11.34 -34.55 -8.89
N ALA A 239 -11.70 -34.97 -7.69
CA ALA A 239 -12.99 -34.66 -7.11
C ALA A 239 -13.12 -33.14 -6.83
N SER A 240 -14.20 -32.50 -7.27
CA SER A 240 -14.42 -31.05 -7.06
C SER A 240 -15.01 -30.71 -5.68
N GLY A 241 -15.60 -31.67 -4.97
CA GLY A 241 -16.15 -31.49 -3.62
C GLY A 241 -17.31 -30.52 -3.52
N GLY A 242 -18.00 -30.20 -4.64
CA GLY A 242 -19.12 -29.29 -4.69
C GLY A 242 -18.73 -27.81 -4.72
N HIS A 243 -19.58 -26.95 -4.12
CA HIS A 243 -19.36 -25.51 -4.11
C HIS A 243 -18.04 -25.14 -3.38
N PRO A 244 -17.20 -24.26 -3.97
CA PRO A 244 -15.91 -23.92 -3.38
C PRO A 244 -16.02 -23.39 -1.95
N ARG A 245 -15.33 -24.04 -1.02
CA ARG A 245 -15.32 -23.70 0.41
C ARG A 245 -13.91 -23.35 0.89
N SER A 246 -13.87 -22.54 1.94
CA SER A 246 -12.65 -22.32 2.70
C SER A 246 -12.41 -23.46 3.66
N ARG A 247 -11.22 -23.54 4.27
CA ARG A 247 -10.90 -24.53 5.31
C ARG A 247 -11.86 -24.50 6.50
N LYS A 248 -12.52 -23.37 6.77
CA LYS A 248 -13.53 -23.22 7.83
C LYS A 248 -14.95 -23.60 7.37
N GLY A 249 -15.11 -24.18 6.19
CA GLY A 249 -16.40 -24.54 5.63
C GLY A 249 -17.18 -23.40 4.98
N LEU A 250 -16.72 -22.13 5.11
CA LEU A 250 -17.38 -20.98 4.54
C LEU A 250 -17.25 -20.96 3.01
N TYR A 251 -18.28 -20.53 2.30
CA TYR A 251 -18.22 -20.37 0.85
C TYR A 251 -17.09 -19.42 0.44
N ALA A 252 -16.24 -19.88 -0.49
CA ALA A 252 -15.10 -19.12 -0.97
C ALA A 252 -15.45 -18.12 -2.07
N LYS A 253 -16.61 -18.29 -2.73
CA LYS A 253 -17.13 -17.42 -3.78
C LYS A 253 -18.52 -16.90 -3.41
N GLY A 254 -18.80 -15.64 -3.76
CA GLY A 254 -20.11 -15.01 -3.57
C GLY A 254 -20.45 -14.55 -2.15
N MET A 255 -19.79 -15.07 -1.12
CA MET A 255 -20.07 -14.70 0.25
C MET A 255 -19.57 -13.29 0.59
N LYS A 256 -20.46 -12.46 1.13
CA LYS A 256 -20.13 -11.15 1.69
C LYS A 256 -19.56 -11.34 3.10
N THR A 257 -18.23 -11.14 3.28
CA THR A 257 -17.54 -11.37 4.56
C THR A 257 -17.53 -10.16 5.49
N ARG A 258 -17.89 -8.96 5.01
CA ARG A 258 -18.00 -7.78 5.86
C ARG A 258 -19.15 -7.97 6.86
N ARG A 259 -18.88 -7.72 8.14
CA ARG A 259 -19.90 -7.80 9.20
C ARG A 259 -21.02 -6.79 8.92
N LYS A 260 -22.29 -7.23 9.02
CA LYS A 260 -23.47 -6.37 8.77
C LYS A 260 -23.48 -5.14 9.69
N LYS A 261 -23.18 -5.33 10.98
CA LYS A 261 -23.11 -4.28 12.02
C LYS A 261 -21.72 -3.66 12.16
N ASN A 262 -21.00 -3.43 11.05
CA ASN A 262 -19.71 -2.75 11.13
C ASN A 262 -19.92 -1.23 11.33
N PRO A 263 -19.41 -0.61 12.42
CA PRO A 263 -19.64 0.81 12.72
C PRO A 263 -19.16 1.74 11.61
N THR A 264 -18.12 1.34 10.85
CA THR A 264 -17.58 2.15 9.76
C THR A 264 -18.47 2.14 8.50
N THR A 265 -19.55 1.34 8.47
CA THR A 265 -20.48 1.31 7.33
C THR A 265 -21.24 2.63 7.18
N ARG A 266 -21.47 3.36 8.27
CA ARG A 266 -22.12 4.69 8.26
C ARG A 266 -21.35 5.76 7.46
N PHE A 267 -20.04 5.57 7.28
CA PHE A 267 -19.20 6.50 6.51
C PHE A 267 -19.12 6.16 5.01
N ILE A 268 -19.75 5.08 4.55
CA ILE A 268 -19.76 4.68 3.15
C ILE A 268 -21.05 5.20 2.52
N ILE A 269 -20.90 6.12 1.56
CA ILE A 269 -22.02 6.68 0.79
C ILE A 269 -22.32 5.72 -0.36
N GLU A 270 -21.32 5.43 -1.17
CA GLU A 270 -21.45 4.57 -2.33
C GLU A 270 -20.49 3.39 -2.22
N LYS A 271 -21.00 2.17 -2.36
CA LYS A 271 -20.18 0.96 -2.39
C LYS A 271 -19.57 0.79 -3.78
N ARG A 272 -18.41 0.10 -3.83
CA ARG A 272 -17.81 -0.26 -5.11
C ARG A 272 -18.85 -1.00 -5.98
N LYS A 273 -18.97 -0.60 -7.22
CA LYS A 273 -19.70 -1.37 -8.23
C LYS A 273 -18.94 -2.68 -8.49
N LYS A 274 -19.67 -3.77 -8.68
CA LYS A 274 -19.08 -5.07 -9.02
C LYS A 274 -18.54 -5.07 -10.44
#